data_7e38a3ca4d6de189cb209aefc1db137e
#
_entry.id   7e38a3ca4d6de189cb209aefc1db137e
#
_cell.length_a   1.000
_cell.length_b   1.000
_cell.length_c   1.000
_cell.angle_alpha   90.00
_cell.angle_beta   90.00
_cell.angle_gamma   90.00
#
_symmetry.space_group_name_H-M   'P 1'
#
loop_
_entity.id
_entity.type
_entity.pdbx_description
1 polymer ?
#
loop_
_entity_poly.entity_id
_entity_poly.type
_entity_poly.pdbx_seq_one_letter_code
_entity_poly.pdbx_strand_id
1 'polypeptide(L)'
;MVLVQKSVAHPWMCDILGHMTTRHYVAMFDDSAYHMFYTVFGWTGSSDAENKIAWADVQHVIDYKAEVSVGDILEIDAKLTKIGNKSITILSEMKNLGNNEIAATLKCICVLFDLNTRKSVKISEELREQASKYLIETNNNE
;
A
#
# COMPACT_ATOMS: atom_id res chain seq x y z
N MET A 1 4.27 6.61 -10.15
CA MET A 1 4.26 5.69 -9.01
C MET A 1 5.60 5.78 -8.31
N VAL A 2 5.64 5.47 -7.03
CA VAL A 2 6.84 5.49 -6.18
C VAL A 2 7.18 4.06 -5.79
N LEU A 3 8.46 3.67 -5.92
CA LEU A 3 8.95 2.40 -5.41
C LEU A 3 8.91 2.45 -3.88
N VAL A 4 8.11 1.59 -3.27
CA VAL A 4 7.89 1.56 -1.82
C VAL A 4 8.43 0.30 -1.15
N GLN A 5 8.67 -0.76 -1.90
CA GLN A 5 9.20 -1.99 -1.33
C GLN A 5 9.94 -2.85 -2.34
N LYS A 6 10.95 -3.57 -1.85
CA LYS A 6 11.67 -4.67 -2.53
C LYS A 6 11.55 -5.92 -1.68
N SER A 7 11.26 -7.03 -2.30
CA SER A 7 11.03 -8.31 -1.61
C SER A 7 11.53 -9.49 -2.43
N VAL A 8 11.62 -10.63 -1.77
CA VAL A 8 11.96 -11.92 -2.37
C VAL A 8 10.91 -12.93 -1.94
N ALA A 9 10.44 -13.75 -2.86
CA ALA A 9 9.57 -14.88 -2.55
C ALA A 9 10.41 -16.04 -1.98
N HIS A 10 10.62 -16.03 -0.69
CA HIS A 10 11.40 -17.07 0.00
C HIS A 10 10.66 -18.41 0.02
N PRO A 11 11.38 -19.56 0.14
CA PRO A 11 10.77 -20.89 0.17
C PRO A 11 9.67 -21.06 1.24
N TRP A 12 9.84 -20.44 2.43
CA TRP A 12 8.85 -20.51 3.50
C TRP A 12 7.57 -19.69 3.26
N MET A 13 7.53 -18.89 2.20
CA MET A 13 6.35 -18.13 1.76
C MET A 13 5.52 -18.88 0.73
N CYS A 14 6.00 -20.04 0.27
CA CYS A 14 5.42 -20.78 -0.83
C CYS A 14 4.75 -22.08 -0.35
N ASP A 15 3.78 -22.52 -1.13
CA ASP A 15 3.08 -23.78 -0.91
C ASP A 15 3.82 -24.97 -1.54
N ILE A 16 3.20 -26.15 -1.51
CA ILE A 16 3.74 -27.39 -2.08
C ILE A 16 3.93 -27.36 -3.60
N LEU A 17 3.29 -26.41 -4.29
CA LEU A 17 3.45 -26.19 -5.73
C LEU A 17 4.59 -25.23 -6.06
N GLY A 18 5.25 -24.67 -5.03
CA GLY A 18 6.32 -23.70 -5.18
C GLY A 18 5.85 -22.29 -5.50
N HIS A 19 4.58 -21.96 -5.26
CA HIS A 19 4.01 -20.66 -5.50
C HIS A 19 3.76 -19.91 -4.20
N MET A 20 4.00 -18.61 -4.18
CA MET A 20 3.77 -17.75 -3.02
C MET A 20 2.28 -17.76 -2.64
N THR A 21 2.00 -17.99 -1.35
CA THR A 21 0.63 -18.02 -0.83
C THR A 21 0.07 -16.62 -0.63
N THR A 22 -1.26 -16.48 -0.70
CA THR A 22 -1.97 -15.20 -0.68
C THR A 22 -1.65 -14.34 0.53
N ARG A 23 -1.45 -14.94 1.72
CA ARG A 23 -1.09 -14.20 2.94
C ARG A 23 0.21 -13.40 2.81
N HIS A 24 1.16 -13.86 2.01
CA HIS A 24 2.44 -13.17 1.80
C HIS A 24 2.32 -12.00 0.83
N TYR A 25 1.41 -12.07 -0.16
CA TYR A 25 1.03 -10.89 -0.95
C TYR A 25 0.46 -9.80 -0.05
N VAL A 26 -0.48 -10.17 0.83
CA VAL A 26 -1.09 -9.23 1.79
C VAL A 26 -0.04 -8.63 2.70
N ALA A 27 0.87 -9.45 3.26
CA ALA A 27 1.94 -8.97 4.13
C ALA A 27 2.87 -7.98 3.41
N MET A 28 3.27 -8.27 2.17
CA MET A 28 4.12 -7.37 1.38
C MET A 28 3.39 -6.05 1.04
N PHE A 29 2.10 -6.11 0.72
CA PHE A 29 1.31 -4.90 0.50
C PHE A 29 1.11 -4.08 1.78
N ASP A 30 0.94 -4.73 2.92
CA ASP A 30 0.84 -4.06 4.22
C ASP A 30 2.15 -3.31 4.55
N ASP A 31 3.30 -3.98 4.45
CA ASP A 31 4.60 -3.33 4.61
C ASP A 31 4.79 -2.15 3.63
N SER A 32 4.36 -2.32 2.39
CA SER A 32 4.47 -1.27 1.36
C SER A 32 3.63 -0.03 1.71
N ALA A 33 2.49 -0.21 2.37
CA ALA A 33 1.65 0.90 2.83
C ALA A 33 2.37 1.75 3.89
N TYR A 34 3.07 1.13 4.84
CA TYR A 34 3.91 1.85 5.82
C TYR A 34 4.98 2.70 5.12
N HIS A 35 5.67 2.14 4.14
CA HIS A 35 6.66 2.88 3.36
C HIS A 35 6.03 4.01 2.53
N MET A 36 4.82 3.80 2.02
CA MET A 36 4.09 4.86 1.32
C MET A 36 3.70 6.00 2.26
N PHE A 37 3.19 5.71 3.47
CA PHE A 37 2.91 6.73 4.48
C PHE A 37 4.16 7.48 4.92
N TYR A 38 5.28 6.78 5.08
CA TYR A 38 6.56 7.42 5.36
C TYR A 38 6.98 8.37 4.22
N THR A 39 6.88 7.91 2.98
CA THR A 39 7.27 8.70 1.80
C THR A 39 6.41 9.95 1.64
N VAL A 40 5.09 9.82 1.83
CA VAL A 40 4.14 10.93 1.61
C VAL A 40 4.10 11.90 2.78
N PHE A 41 4.08 11.39 4.01
CA PHE A 41 3.79 12.16 5.22
C PHE A 41 4.96 12.21 6.21
N GLY A 42 6.07 11.52 5.96
CA GLY A 42 7.12 11.32 6.97
C GLY A 42 6.64 10.49 8.16
N TRP A 43 5.52 9.79 8.00
CA TRP A 43 4.89 9.04 9.07
C TRP A 43 5.71 7.81 9.47
N THR A 44 5.86 7.63 10.78
CA THR A 44 6.38 6.40 11.39
C THR A 44 5.39 5.93 12.45
N GLY A 45 5.19 4.64 12.61
CA GLY A 45 4.23 4.11 13.58
C GLY A 45 4.44 4.63 15.00
N SER A 46 5.68 4.90 15.39
CA SER A 46 6.02 5.45 16.70
C SER A 46 5.61 6.93 16.86
N SER A 47 5.63 7.73 15.81
CA SER A 47 5.24 9.15 15.88
C SER A 47 3.75 9.32 16.19
N ASP A 48 2.92 8.41 15.71
CA ASP A 48 1.47 8.47 15.94
C ASP A 48 1.06 8.03 17.33
N ALA A 49 1.87 7.21 18.00
CA ALA A 49 1.61 6.85 19.38
C ALA A 49 1.56 8.06 20.32
N GLU A 50 2.31 9.12 20.00
CA GLU A 50 2.30 10.39 20.73
C GLU A 50 1.14 11.29 20.30
N ASN A 51 0.89 11.40 19.00
CA ASN A 51 -0.13 12.29 18.43
C ASN A 51 -1.55 11.72 18.49
N LYS A 52 -1.71 10.42 18.73
CA LYS A 52 -2.99 9.72 18.76
C LYS A 52 -3.80 9.79 17.45
N ILE A 53 -3.16 10.09 16.34
CA ILE A 53 -3.74 10.11 14.99
C ILE A 53 -2.97 9.12 14.14
N ALA A 54 -3.69 8.24 13.47
CA ALA A 54 -3.10 7.19 12.64
C ALA A 54 -3.90 6.96 11.35
N TRP A 55 -3.30 6.28 10.40
CA TRP A 55 -4.01 5.76 9.24
C TRP A 55 -4.56 4.37 9.55
N ALA A 56 -5.82 4.16 9.21
CA ALA A 56 -6.48 2.87 9.38
C ALA A 56 -7.05 2.38 8.05
N ASP A 57 -6.71 1.16 7.67
CA ASP A 57 -7.23 0.52 6.48
C ASP A 57 -8.68 0.11 6.69
N VAL A 58 -9.54 0.48 5.75
CA VAL A 58 -10.97 0.17 5.79
C VAL A 58 -11.41 -0.73 4.64
N GLN A 59 -10.62 -0.81 3.57
CA GLN A 59 -10.90 -1.68 2.43
C GLN A 59 -9.63 -2.05 1.69
N HIS A 60 -9.48 -3.35 1.40
CA HIS A 60 -8.52 -3.89 0.44
C HIS A 60 -9.27 -4.60 -0.70
N VAL A 61 -8.86 -4.32 -1.93
CA VAL A 61 -9.24 -5.08 -3.11
C VAL A 61 -7.94 -5.53 -3.78
N ILE A 62 -7.71 -6.83 -3.79
CA ILE A 62 -6.49 -7.43 -4.33
C ILE A 62 -6.87 -8.27 -5.56
N ASP A 63 -6.20 -8.00 -6.67
CA ASP A 63 -6.28 -8.81 -7.88
C ASP A 63 -4.96 -9.57 -8.04
N TYR A 64 -5.03 -10.88 -8.11
CA TYR A 64 -3.89 -11.78 -8.39
C TYR A 64 -3.85 -12.02 -9.89
N LYS A 65 -2.77 -11.60 -10.56
CA LYS A 65 -2.67 -11.57 -12.03
C LYS A 65 -1.72 -12.61 -12.59
N ALA A 66 -0.67 -12.92 -11.83
CA ALA A 66 0.32 -13.92 -12.21
C ALA A 66 0.87 -14.62 -10.97
N GLU A 67 1.31 -15.85 -11.13
CA GLU A 67 1.95 -16.64 -10.08
C GLU A 67 3.33 -16.07 -9.76
N VAL A 68 3.69 -16.15 -8.48
CA VAL A 68 5.04 -15.85 -7.98
C VAL A 68 5.64 -17.15 -7.47
N SER A 69 6.79 -17.48 -7.98
CA SER A 69 7.51 -18.71 -7.65
C SER A 69 8.62 -18.48 -6.64
N VAL A 70 9.09 -19.57 -6.04
CA VAL A 70 10.23 -19.54 -5.11
C VAL A 70 11.44 -18.86 -5.75
N GLY A 71 11.99 -17.87 -5.07
CA GLY A 71 13.18 -17.15 -5.51
C GLY A 71 12.90 -15.93 -6.40
N ASP A 72 11.64 -15.67 -6.77
CA ASP A 72 11.30 -14.48 -7.53
C ASP A 72 11.63 -13.20 -6.76
N ILE A 73 12.18 -12.23 -7.49
CA ILE A 73 12.50 -10.92 -6.96
C ILE A 73 11.36 -9.96 -7.32
N LEU A 74 10.84 -9.29 -6.31
CA LEU A 74 9.64 -8.47 -6.42
C LEU A 74 9.92 -7.01 -6.05
N GLU A 75 9.28 -6.10 -6.75
CA GLU A 75 9.17 -4.69 -6.38
C GLU A 75 7.69 -4.30 -6.27
N ILE A 76 7.39 -3.40 -5.32
CA ILE A 76 6.07 -2.80 -5.22
C ILE A 76 6.20 -1.30 -5.42
N ASP A 77 5.48 -0.81 -6.42
CA ASP A 77 5.28 0.60 -6.68
C ASP A 77 3.89 1.02 -6.21
N ALA A 78 3.77 2.23 -5.65
CA ALA A 78 2.51 2.76 -5.18
C ALA A 78 2.26 4.20 -5.67
N LYS A 79 0.99 4.58 -5.71
CA LYS A 79 0.52 5.94 -6.00
C LYS A 79 -0.75 6.24 -5.22
N LEU A 80 -0.97 7.51 -4.92
CA LEU A 80 -2.28 7.98 -4.48
C LEU A 80 -3.16 8.22 -5.73
N THR A 81 -4.39 7.74 -5.68
CA THR A 81 -5.36 7.92 -6.78
C THR A 81 -6.53 8.80 -6.38
N LYS A 82 -6.72 9.02 -5.08
CA LYS A 82 -7.77 9.88 -4.55
C LYS A 82 -7.41 10.40 -3.17
N ILE A 83 -7.74 11.67 -2.92
CA ILE A 83 -7.70 12.30 -1.59
C ILE A 83 -9.12 12.77 -1.28
N GLY A 84 -9.79 12.08 -0.36
CA GLY A 84 -11.13 12.42 0.12
C GLY A 84 -11.11 13.40 1.29
N ASN A 85 -12.24 13.59 1.97
CA ASN A 85 -12.32 14.46 3.15
C ASN A 85 -11.58 13.85 4.35
N LYS A 86 -11.76 12.54 4.58
CA LYS A 86 -11.19 11.78 5.70
C LYS A 86 -10.37 10.57 5.26
N SER A 87 -10.28 10.32 3.96
CA SER A 87 -9.69 9.10 3.39
C SER A 87 -8.76 9.40 2.24
N ILE A 88 -7.83 8.48 2.00
CA ILE A 88 -7.02 8.41 0.79
C ILE A 88 -7.21 7.05 0.13
N THR A 89 -7.00 6.99 -1.17
CA THR A 89 -6.96 5.73 -1.92
C THR A 89 -5.56 5.53 -2.48
N ILE A 90 -4.96 4.40 -2.15
CA ILE A 90 -3.65 3.98 -2.64
C ILE A 90 -3.86 2.84 -3.64
N LEU A 91 -3.19 2.90 -4.77
CA LEU A 91 -3.03 1.80 -5.70
C LEU A 91 -1.58 1.34 -5.67
N SER A 92 -1.37 0.05 -5.41
CA SER A 92 -0.06 -0.59 -5.40
C SER A 92 0.01 -1.69 -6.44
N GLU A 93 1.16 -1.84 -7.09
CA GLU A 93 1.44 -2.87 -8.10
C GLU A 93 2.68 -3.65 -7.70
N MET A 94 2.52 -4.97 -7.55
CA MET A 94 3.63 -5.90 -7.32
C MET A 94 4.12 -6.43 -8.64
N LYS A 95 5.39 -6.17 -8.96
CA LYS A 95 6.05 -6.56 -10.19
C LYS A 95 7.11 -7.62 -9.93
N ASN A 96 7.09 -8.67 -10.73
CA ASN A 96 8.15 -9.66 -10.79
C ASN A 96 9.27 -9.16 -11.73
N LEU A 97 10.46 -8.96 -11.20
CA LEU A 97 11.60 -8.45 -12.00
C LEU A 97 12.18 -9.48 -12.97
N GLY A 98 11.94 -10.77 -12.72
CA GLY A 98 12.45 -11.86 -13.57
C GLY A 98 11.78 -11.91 -14.94
N ASN A 99 10.47 -11.65 -15.00
CA ASN A 99 9.67 -11.69 -16.23
C ASN A 99 9.00 -10.36 -16.58
N ASN A 100 9.13 -9.35 -15.74
CA ASN A 100 8.59 -8.01 -15.92
C ASN A 100 7.04 -7.94 -15.86
N GLU A 101 6.38 -8.97 -15.32
CA GLU A 101 4.93 -9.04 -15.18
C GLU A 101 4.45 -8.42 -13.87
N ILE A 102 3.24 -7.86 -13.89
CA ILE A 102 2.53 -7.48 -12.67
C ILE A 102 1.90 -8.74 -12.08
N ALA A 103 2.41 -9.18 -10.93
CA ALA A 103 1.92 -10.36 -10.24
C ALA A 103 0.61 -10.11 -9.50
N ALA A 104 0.46 -8.94 -8.90
CA ALA A 104 -0.75 -8.56 -8.18
C ALA A 104 -0.90 -7.03 -8.10
N THR A 105 -2.14 -6.58 -7.88
CA THR A 105 -2.44 -5.18 -7.57
C THR A 105 -3.27 -5.09 -6.31
N LEU A 106 -3.06 -4.04 -5.51
CA LEU A 106 -3.89 -3.70 -4.35
C LEU A 106 -4.46 -2.30 -4.54
N LYS A 107 -5.79 -2.18 -4.41
CA LYS A 107 -6.45 -0.91 -4.12
C LYS A 107 -6.80 -0.88 -2.65
N CYS A 108 -6.18 0.04 -1.91
CA CYS A 108 -6.42 0.24 -0.48
C CYS A 108 -7.13 1.58 -0.24
N ILE A 109 -8.15 1.57 0.61
CA ILE A 109 -8.76 2.80 1.15
C ILE A 109 -8.39 2.89 2.63
N CYS A 110 -7.72 3.99 3.00
CA CYS A 110 -7.31 4.30 4.35
C CYS A 110 -8.03 5.54 4.85
N VAL A 111 -8.39 5.59 6.12
CA VAL A 111 -8.95 6.77 6.78
C VAL A 111 -7.98 7.32 7.82
N LEU A 112 -7.97 8.63 7.97
CA LEU A 112 -7.30 9.27 9.10
C LEU A 112 -8.16 9.06 10.35
N PHE A 113 -7.56 8.54 11.42
CA PHE A 113 -8.27 8.01 12.56
C PHE A 113 -7.70 8.56 13.87
N ASP A 114 -8.60 9.05 14.75
CA ASP A 114 -8.25 9.48 16.09
C ASP A 114 -8.36 8.30 17.06
N LEU A 115 -7.23 7.93 17.68
CA LEU A 115 -7.14 6.78 18.59
C LEU A 115 -7.84 7.03 19.93
N ASN A 116 -8.04 8.30 20.34
CA ASN A 116 -8.74 8.65 21.57
C ASN A 116 -10.25 8.59 21.38
N THR A 117 -10.77 9.27 20.35
CA THR A 117 -12.21 9.31 20.07
C THR A 117 -12.70 8.07 19.33
N ARG A 118 -11.81 7.29 18.77
CA ARG A 118 -12.10 6.09 17.97
C ARG A 118 -12.96 6.39 16.73
N LYS A 119 -12.72 7.55 16.11
CA LYS A 119 -13.46 8.02 14.92
C LYS A 119 -12.50 8.50 13.84
N SER A 120 -12.97 8.44 12.59
CA SER A 120 -12.26 9.06 11.47
C SER A 120 -12.32 10.59 11.58
N VAL A 121 -11.22 11.24 11.24
CA VAL A 121 -11.08 12.69 11.29
C VAL A 121 -10.75 13.28 9.93
N LYS A 122 -11.05 14.57 9.77
CA LYS A 122 -10.76 15.30 8.53
C LYS A 122 -9.24 15.38 8.31
N ILE A 123 -8.81 15.13 7.07
CA ILE A 123 -7.43 15.35 6.64
C ILE A 123 -7.15 16.85 6.67
N SER A 124 -6.11 17.27 7.41
CA SER A 124 -5.71 18.67 7.49
C SER A 124 -5.22 19.19 6.13
N GLU A 125 -5.22 20.51 5.95
CA GLU A 125 -4.70 21.12 4.71
C GLU A 125 -3.21 20.80 4.50
N GLU A 126 -2.42 20.72 5.57
CA GLU A 126 -1.01 20.34 5.52
C GLU A 126 -0.83 18.93 4.97
N LEU A 127 -1.54 17.94 5.54
CA LEU A 127 -1.50 16.55 5.06
C LEU A 127 -2.02 16.43 3.63
N ARG A 128 -3.05 17.19 3.29
CA ARG A 128 -3.61 17.24 1.94
C ARG A 128 -2.60 17.78 0.94
N GLU A 129 -1.88 18.83 1.29
CA GLU A 129 -0.83 19.39 0.44
C GLU A 129 0.31 18.40 0.22
N GLN A 130 0.75 17.71 1.28
CA GLN A 130 1.75 16.64 1.18
C GLN A 130 1.28 15.53 0.24
N ALA A 131 0.06 15.04 0.44
CA ALA A 131 -0.52 13.96 -0.37
C ALA A 131 -0.69 14.35 -1.85
N SER A 132 -1.03 15.60 -2.12
CA SER A 132 -1.27 16.09 -3.49
C SER A 132 -0.04 15.97 -4.40
N LYS A 133 1.17 15.99 -3.85
CA LYS A 133 2.43 15.80 -4.60
C LYS A 133 2.57 14.39 -5.18
N TYR A 134 1.85 13.43 -4.61
CA TYR A 134 1.89 12.02 -5.00
C TYR A 134 0.60 11.54 -5.66
N LEU A 135 -0.36 12.45 -5.85
CA LEU A 135 -1.62 12.15 -6.51
C LEU A 135 -1.39 11.96 -8.01
N ILE A 136 -1.77 10.82 -8.52
CA ILE A 136 -1.82 10.54 -9.96
C ILE A 136 -3.29 10.24 -10.29
N GLU A 137 -3.95 11.17 -10.96
CA GLU A 137 -5.32 10.99 -11.40
C GLU A 137 -5.39 9.79 -12.34
N THR A 138 -6.26 8.84 -12.02
CA THR A 138 -6.64 7.81 -12.98
C THR A 138 -7.60 8.45 -13.96
N ASN A 139 -7.19 8.63 -15.22
CA ASN A 139 -8.12 8.96 -16.27
C ASN A 139 -9.21 7.88 -16.29
N ASN A 140 -10.41 8.23 -15.85
CA ASN A 140 -11.60 7.43 -16.04
C ASN A 140 -11.94 7.45 -17.54
N ASN A 141 -11.22 6.65 -18.32
CA ASN A 141 -11.62 6.20 -19.63
C ASN A 141 -11.72 4.67 -19.53
N GLU A 142 -12.86 4.23 -19.00
CA GLU A 142 -13.55 2.99 -19.37
C GLU A 142 -14.81 2.85 -18.48
#